data_7b4e978b662fa6522045aefb0cb294db
#
_entry.id   7b4e978b662fa6522045aefb0cb294db
#
_cell.length_a   1.000
_cell.length_b   1.000
_cell.length_c   1.000
_cell.angle_alpha   90.00
_cell.angle_beta   90.00
_cell.angle_gamma   90.00
#
_symmetry.space_group_name_H-M   'P 1'
#
loop_
_entity.id
_entity.type
_entity.pdbx_description
1 polymer ?
#
loop_
_entity_poly.entity_id
_entity_poly.type
_entity_poly.pdbx_seq_one_letter_code
_entity_poly.pdbx_strand_id
1 'polypeptide(L)'
;MRVTRFSFSTLLLSLTLLAGCAGQSCDEPLSGEACRDEKLLYQNDMLQAKLLIAAGDPENYELAGALLKRAGPGDTRGEVPFYQAVLLINEGPQLEEVLDLLEKAAARKHPHAIALLYKIWSEPFLATEADPLRAELYRARYADLDVAKSGYPSFEKAQAVVNTLVDRSNPAGAQVSGR
;
A
#
# COMPACT_ATOMS: atom_id res chain seq x y z
N MET A 1 -35.80 42.32 51.49
CA MET A 1 -35.71 41.55 50.28
C MET A 1 -34.29 40.99 50.10
N ARG A 2 -34.10 39.71 50.42
CA ARG A 2 -32.83 39.00 50.25
C ARG A 2 -32.85 38.32 48.87
N VAL A 3 -32.05 38.81 47.96
CA VAL A 3 -31.86 38.13 46.62
C VAL A 3 -30.70 37.17 46.77
N THR A 4 -31.02 35.92 46.65
CA THR A 4 -30.12 34.75 46.68
C THR A 4 -29.18 34.76 45.49
N ARG A 5 -27.88 34.95 45.78
CA ARG A 5 -26.78 34.67 44.82
C ARG A 5 -26.41 33.19 44.92
N PHE A 6 -27.12 32.35 44.22
CA PHE A 6 -26.72 30.96 44.02
C PHE A 6 -26.79 30.61 42.52
N SER A 7 -25.81 29.86 42.08
CA SER A 7 -25.79 29.10 40.85
C SER A 7 -25.19 29.72 39.57
N PHE A 8 -23.99 30.27 39.63
CA PHE A 8 -23.19 30.39 38.43
C PHE A 8 -21.88 29.56 38.47
N SER A 9 -21.47 29.05 39.62
CA SER A 9 -20.22 28.28 39.77
C SER A 9 -20.35 26.78 39.45
N THR A 10 -21.53 26.22 39.45
CA THR A 10 -21.73 24.76 39.17
C THR A 10 -21.90 24.44 37.72
N LEU A 11 -22.15 25.41 36.85
CA LEU A 11 -22.31 25.18 35.42
C LEU A 11 -20.97 25.13 34.64
N LEU A 12 -19.90 25.70 35.20
CA LEU A 12 -18.57 25.72 34.57
C LEU A 12 -17.78 24.42 34.79
N LEU A 13 -18.16 23.63 35.79
CA LEU A 13 -17.42 22.40 36.11
C LEU A 13 -17.84 21.18 35.29
N SER A 14 -19.01 21.22 34.63
CA SER A 14 -19.53 20.13 33.83
C SER A 14 -19.09 20.14 32.33
N LEU A 15 -18.44 21.23 31.90
CA LEU A 15 -18.03 21.37 30.48
C LEU A 15 -16.61 20.86 30.19
N THR A 16 -15.84 20.52 31.20
CA THR A 16 -14.44 20.06 31.04
C THR A 16 -14.29 18.54 30.93
N LEU A 17 -15.37 17.76 31.01
CA LEU A 17 -15.31 16.30 30.93
C LEU A 17 -15.50 15.73 29.54
N LEU A 18 -15.70 16.55 28.51
CA LEU A 18 -15.91 16.10 27.11
C LEU A 18 -14.67 16.23 26.20
N ALA A 19 -13.53 16.67 26.74
CA ALA A 19 -12.29 16.83 25.95
C ALA A 19 -11.37 15.58 25.97
N GLY A 20 -11.91 14.41 26.24
CA GLY A 20 -11.14 13.18 26.46
C GLY A 20 -11.05 12.18 25.31
N CYS A 21 -11.37 12.56 24.07
CA CYS A 21 -11.06 11.74 22.88
C CYS A 21 -9.97 12.42 22.04
N ALA A 22 -8.82 12.69 22.64
CA ALA A 22 -7.60 12.88 21.87
C ALA A 22 -7.29 11.54 21.19
N GLY A 23 -7.33 11.49 19.85
CA GLY A 23 -7.07 10.29 19.08
C GLY A 23 -5.77 9.66 19.56
N GLN A 24 -5.85 8.45 20.10
CA GLN A 24 -4.68 7.64 20.40
C GLN A 24 -3.99 7.34 19.08
N SER A 25 -2.75 7.81 18.88
CA SER A 25 -1.97 7.38 17.75
C SER A 25 -1.59 5.92 17.97
N CYS A 26 -1.87 5.07 16.98
CA CYS A 26 -1.56 3.65 17.02
C CYS A 26 -0.12 3.32 16.62
N ASP A 27 0.75 4.33 16.56
CA ASP A 27 2.13 4.21 16.11
C ASP A 27 3.08 3.65 17.20
N GLU A 28 2.64 3.63 18.45
CA GLU A 28 3.45 3.12 19.57
C GLU A 28 3.20 1.63 19.84
N PRO A 29 4.24 0.86 20.23
CA PRO A 29 4.15 -0.60 20.45
C PRO A 29 3.17 -1.02 21.56
N LEU A 30 2.75 -0.13 22.44
CA LEU A 30 1.89 -0.40 23.60
C LEU A 30 0.57 0.39 23.57
N SER A 31 0.11 0.79 22.41
CA SER A 31 -1.02 1.70 22.22
C SER A 31 -2.43 1.13 22.58
N GLY A 32 -2.50 -0.10 23.14
CA GLY A 32 -3.75 -0.64 23.68
C GLY A 32 -4.52 -1.57 22.74
N GLU A 33 -5.67 -2.06 23.21
CA GLU A 33 -6.48 -3.07 22.52
C GLU A 33 -7.09 -2.55 21.20
N ALA A 34 -7.59 -1.32 21.18
CA ALA A 34 -8.18 -0.72 19.98
C ALA A 34 -7.18 -0.63 18.81
N CYS A 35 -5.93 -0.25 19.09
CA CYS A 35 -4.89 -0.22 18.07
C CYS A 35 -4.43 -1.61 17.62
N ARG A 36 -4.57 -2.61 18.47
CA ARG A 36 -4.32 -4.02 18.10
C ARG A 36 -5.37 -4.48 17.09
N ASP A 37 -6.63 -4.17 17.34
CA ASP A 37 -7.73 -4.56 16.47
C ASP A 37 -7.64 -3.89 15.09
N GLU A 38 -7.30 -2.61 15.04
CA GLU A 38 -7.05 -1.90 13.76
C GLU A 38 -5.90 -2.54 12.98
N LYS A 39 -4.80 -2.88 13.66
CA LYS A 39 -3.66 -3.55 13.04
C LYS A 39 -4.00 -4.94 12.53
N LEU A 40 -4.78 -5.71 13.29
CA LEU A 40 -5.24 -7.04 12.87
C LEU A 40 -6.20 -6.93 11.68
N LEU A 41 -7.10 -5.95 11.68
CA LEU A 41 -7.99 -5.70 10.55
C LEU A 41 -7.20 -5.36 9.29
N TYR A 42 -6.24 -4.43 9.38
CA TYR A 42 -5.34 -4.11 8.28
C TYR A 42 -4.63 -5.36 7.73
N GLN A 43 -4.03 -6.17 8.61
CA GLN A 43 -3.29 -7.36 8.21
C GLN A 43 -4.20 -8.40 7.53
N ASN A 44 -5.42 -8.58 8.05
CA ASN A 44 -6.40 -9.49 7.47
C ASN A 44 -6.86 -9.02 6.09
N ASP A 45 -7.18 -7.74 5.93
CA ASP A 45 -7.61 -7.16 4.67
C ASP A 45 -6.50 -7.27 3.61
N MET A 46 -5.28 -6.93 3.98
CA MET A 46 -4.12 -7.07 3.10
C MET A 46 -3.87 -8.52 2.69
N LEU A 47 -3.96 -9.46 3.62
CA LEU A 47 -3.79 -10.89 3.31
C LEU A 47 -4.85 -11.38 2.32
N GLN A 48 -6.12 -11.06 2.58
CA GLN A 48 -7.21 -11.45 1.68
C GLN A 48 -7.08 -10.81 0.30
N ALA A 49 -6.81 -9.50 0.23
CA ALA A 49 -6.60 -8.81 -1.04
C ALA A 49 -5.47 -9.43 -1.86
N LYS A 50 -4.33 -9.73 -1.23
CA LYS A 50 -3.20 -10.40 -1.87
C LYS A 50 -3.57 -11.78 -2.43
N LEU A 51 -4.31 -12.57 -1.68
CA LEU A 51 -4.76 -13.90 -2.12
C LEU A 51 -5.71 -13.80 -3.32
N LEU A 52 -6.66 -12.86 -3.30
CA LEU A 52 -7.59 -12.65 -4.40
C LEU A 52 -6.87 -12.17 -5.66
N ILE A 53 -5.93 -11.23 -5.55
CA ILE A 53 -5.11 -10.77 -6.66
C ILE A 53 -4.23 -11.91 -7.20
N ALA A 54 -3.61 -12.69 -6.30
CA ALA A 54 -2.77 -13.82 -6.69
C ALA A 54 -3.56 -14.97 -7.36
N ALA A 55 -4.84 -15.12 -7.06
CA ALA A 55 -5.71 -16.08 -7.74
C ALA A 55 -5.92 -15.74 -9.21
N GLY A 56 -5.84 -14.45 -9.58
CA GLY A 56 -5.93 -14.01 -10.97
C GLY A 56 -7.32 -14.12 -11.57
N ASP A 57 -8.35 -14.27 -10.74
CA ASP A 57 -9.73 -14.37 -11.19
C ASP A 57 -10.39 -12.98 -11.21
N PRO A 58 -10.80 -12.47 -12.39
CA PRO A 58 -11.41 -11.15 -12.52
C PRO A 58 -12.65 -10.93 -11.64
N GLU A 59 -13.41 -11.99 -11.34
CA GLU A 59 -14.60 -11.89 -10.47
C GLU A 59 -14.23 -11.49 -9.03
N ASN A 60 -13.00 -11.69 -8.63
CA ASN A 60 -12.49 -11.35 -7.30
C ASN A 60 -11.90 -9.93 -7.20
N TYR A 61 -11.70 -9.23 -8.32
CA TYR A 61 -10.97 -7.97 -8.33
C TYR A 61 -11.71 -6.83 -7.62
N GLU A 62 -13.04 -6.77 -7.76
CA GLU A 62 -13.84 -5.80 -7.03
C GLU A 62 -13.70 -5.96 -5.50
N LEU A 63 -13.75 -7.20 -5.02
CA LEU A 63 -13.56 -7.48 -3.60
C LEU A 63 -12.13 -7.15 -3.15
N ALA A 64 -11.12 -7.49 -3.94
CA ALA A 64 -9.74 -7.14 -3.65
C ALA A 64 -9.55 -5.63 -3.54
N GLY A 65 -10.13 -4.85 -4.46
CA GLY A 65 -10.10 -3.38 -4.44
C GLY A 65 -10.78 -2.80 -3.20
N ALA A 66 -11.93 -3.35 -2.80
CA ALA A 66 -12.64 -2.93 -1.59
C ALA A 66 -11.82 -3.19 -0.31
N LEU A 67 -11.16 -4.34 -0.22
CA LEU A 67 -10.27 -4.69 0.89
C LEU A 67 -9.05 -3.75 0.96
N LEU A 68 -8.39 -3.48 -0.17
CA LEU A 68 -7.28 -2.54 -0.26
C LEU A 68 -7.70 -1.12 0.16
N LYS A 69 -8.88 -0.67 -0.29
CA LYS A 69 -9.42 0.64 0.10
C LYS A 69 -9.64 0.73 1.62
N ARG A 70 -10.18 -0.32 2.23
CA ARG A 70 -10.40 -0.39 3.68
C ARG A 70 -9.09 -0.44 4.46
N ALA A 71 -8.07 -1.14 3.95
CA ALA A 71 -6.74 -1.21 4.55
C ALA A 71 -5.96 0.12 4.46
N GLY A 72 -6.32 1.02 3.53
CA GLY A 72 -5.58 2.25 3.24
C GLY A 72 -5.15 3.09 4.45
N PRO A 73 -6.05 3.39 5.41
CA PRO A 73 -5.69 4.17 6.60
C PRO A 73 -4.60 3.55 7.48
N GLY A 74 -4.50 2.22 7.52
CA GLY A 74 -3.48 1.48 8.29
C GLY A 74 -2.16 1.27 7.57
N ASP A 75 -2.04 1.70 6.31
CA ASP A 75 -0.84 1.48 5.51
C ASP A 75 0.24 2.55 5.77
N THR A 76 1.30 2.17 6.44
CA THR A 76 2.48 3.02 6.67
C THR A 76 3.65 2.73 5.73
N ARG A 77 3.59 1.62 4.96
CA ARG A 77 4.72 1.12 4.17
C ARG A 77 4.52 1.17 2.66
N GLY A 78 3.41 1.72 2.19
CA GLY A 78 3.10 1.80 0.76
C GLY A 78 2.67 0.47 0.15
N GLU A 79 2.24 -0.47 0.98
CA GLU A 79 1.81 -1.79 0.54
C GLU A 79 0.47 -1.72 -0.19
N VAL A 80 -0.46 -0.90 0.31
CA VAL A 80 -1.77 -0.69 -0.32
C VAL A 80 -1.64 -0.11 -1.73
N PRO A 81 -0.99 1.04 -1.97
CA PRO A 81 -0.87 1.57 -3.32
C PRO A 81 -0.08 0.65 -4.26
N PHE A 82 0.88 -0.14 -3.76
CA PHE A 82 1.54 -1.16 -4.57
C PHE A 82 0.56 -2.22 -5.07
N TYR A 83 -0.26 -2.81 -4.20
CA TYR A 83 -1.24 -3.83 -4.62
C TYR A 83 -2.40 -3.26 -5.41
N GLN A 84 -2.78 -1.98 -5.21
CA GLN A 84 -3.71 -1.29 -6.09
C GLN A 84 -3.15 -1.15 -7.51
N ALA A 85 -1.87 -0.82 -7.65
CA ALA A 85 -1.21 -0.79 -8.96
C ALA A 85 -1.18 -2.17 -9.62
N VAL A 86 -0.86 -3.24 -8.87
CA VAL A 86 -0.91 -4.61 -9.39
C VAL A 86 -2.31 -5.00 -9.85
N LEU A 87 -3.33 -4.67 -9.05
CA LEU A 87 -4.73 -4.93 -9.40
C LEU A 87 -5.12 -4.21 -10.69
N LEU A 88 -4.79 -2.92 -10.79
CA LEU A 88 -5.07 -2.12 -11.99
C LEU A 88 -4.37 -2.66 -13.25
N ILE A 89 -3.14 -3.18 -13.12
CA ILE A 89 -2.44 -3.86 -14.21
C ILE A 89 -3.22 -5.10 -14.66
N ASN A 90 -3.80 -5.84 -13.74
CA ASN A 90 -4.55 -7.07 -14.02
C ASN A 90 -5.93 -6.78 -14.64
N GLU A 91 -6.56 -5.67 -14.30
CA GLU A 91 -7.87 -5.26 -14.83
C GLU A 91 -7.78 -4.65 -16.24
N GLY A 92 -6.68 -4.02 -16.56
CA GLY A 92 -6.46 -3.35 -17.84
C GLY A 92 -5.65 -2.06 -17.62
N PRO A 93 -4.38 -2.05 -17.97
CA PRO A 93 -3.44 -1.04 -17.50
C PRO A 93 -3.75 0.35 -18.04
N GLN A 94 -3.86 1.30 -17.13
CA GLN A 94 -3.79 2.72 -17.40
C GLN A 94 -2.44 3.21 -16.87
N LEU A 95 -1.46 3.39 -17.76
CA LEU A 95 -0.07 3.65 -17.38
C LEU A 95 0.08 4.76 -16.34
N GLU A 96 -0.60 5.89 -16.53
CA GLU A 96 -0.47 7.05 -15.64
C GLU A 96 -0.96 6.75 -14.22
N GLU A 97 -2.10 6.07 -14.08
CA GLU A 97 -2.63 5.69 -12.77
C GLU A 97 -1.75 4.65 -12.06
N VAL A 98 -1.24 3.69 -12.81
CA VAL A 98 -0.29 2.69 -12.29
C VAL A 98 0.97 3.38 -11.80
N LEU A 99 1.54 4.31 -12.56
CA LEU A 99 2.74 5.06 -12.16
C LEU A 99 2.49 5.90 -10.91
N ASP A 100 1.36 6.59 -10.81
CA ASP A 100 1.01 7.40 -9.63
C ASP A 100 0.94 6.53 -8.35
N LEU A 101 0.29 5.37 -8.44
CA LEU A 101 0.20 4.43 -7.32
C LEU A 101 1.57 3.86 -6.92
N LEU A 102 2.39 3.49 -7.91
CA LEU A 102 3.72 2.96 -7.65
C LEU A 102 4.67 4.01 -7.07
N GLU A 103 4.59 5.27 -7.53
CA GLU A 103 5.38 6.36 -6.95
C GLU A 103 4.95 6.67 -5.51
N LYS A 104 3.65 6.61 -5.19
CA LYS A 104 3.16 6.73 -3.81
C LYS A 104 3.73 5.62 -2.91
N ALA A 105 3.78 4.39 -3.42
CA ALA A 105 4.39 3.27 -2.72
C ALA A 105 5.91 3.44 -2.57
N ALA A 106 6.58 3.83 -3.64
CA ALA A 106 8.02 4.05 -3.67
C ALA A 106 8.47 5.22 -2.77
N ALA A 107 7.65 6.26 -2.61
CA ALA A 107 7.90 7.35 -1.65
C ALA A 107 7.94 6.83 -0.21
N ARG A 108 7.22 5.75 0.10
CA ARG A 108 7.27 5.03 1.38
C ARG A 108 8.33 3.93 1.43
N LYS A 109 9.27 3.94 0.48
CA LYS A 109 10.36 2.97 0.39
C LYS A 109 9.92 1.52 0.17
N HIS A 110 8.77 1.31 -0.48
CA HIS A 110 8.29 -0.04 -0.78
C HIS A 110 9.14 -0.71 -1.86
N PRO A 111 9.87 -1.81 -1.55
CA PRO A 111 10.88 -2.35 -2.46
C PRO A 111 10.30 -2.89 -3.76
N HIS A 112 9.17 -3.60 -3.71
CA HIS A 112 8.54 -4.16 -4.91
C HIS A 112 7.95 -3.06 -5.81
N ALA A 113 7.52 -1.91 -5.27
CA ALA A 113 7.08 -0.79 -6.10
C ALA A 113 8.23 -0.21 -6.91
N ILE A 114 9.40 -0.02 -6.29
CA ILE A 114 10.61 0.45 -6.99
C ILE A 114 11.07 -0.57 -8.04
N ALA A 115 11.00 -1.86 -7.72
CA ALA A 115 11.31 -2.94 -8.67
C ALA A 115 10.32 -2.98 -9.85
N LEU A 116 9.02 -2.74 -9.63
CA LEU A 116 8.03 -2.69 -10.71
C LEU A 116 8.20 -1.43 -11.57
N LEU A 117 8.53 -0.28 -10.99
CA LEU A 117 8.89 0.92 -11.74
C LEU A 117 10.12 0.69 -12.63
N TYR A 118 11.13 0.00 -12.12
CA TYR A 118 12.27 -0.43 -12.95
C TYR A 118 11.80 -1.29 -14.13
N LYS A 119 10.98 -2.32 -13.90
CA LYS A 119 10.46 -3.21 -14.96
C LYS A 119 9.72 -2.42 -16.04
N ILE A 120 8.83 -1.51 -15.64
CA ILE A 120 8.03 -0.67 -16.59
C ILE A 120 8.93 0.11 -17.54
N TRP A 121 10.09 0.60 -17.06
CA TRP A 121 10.98 1.42 -17.87
C TRP A 121 12.14 0.65 -18.50
N SER A 122 12.48 -0.55 -18.01
CA SER A 122 13.57 -1.35 -18.57
C SER A 122 13.19 -2.15 -19.82
N GLU A 123 11.92 -2.43 -20.01
CA GLU A 123 11.41 -3.23 -21.11
C GLU A 123 10.04 -2.72 -21.58
N PRO A 124 9.63 -2.99 -22.86
CA PRO A 124 8.29 -2.67 -23.31
C PRO A 124 7.26 -3.57 -22.61
N PHE A 125 6.71 -3.11 -21.50
CA PHE A 125 5.74 -3.84 -20.70
C PHE A 125 4.39 -3.09 -20.65
N LEU A 126 4.32 -1.97 -19.91
CA LEU A 126 3.18 -1.06 -19.89
C LEU A 126 3.46 0.20 -20.72
N ALA A 127 4.69 0.69 -20.69
CA ALA A 127 5.16 1.72 -21.59
C ALA A 127 5.42 1.09 -22.98
N THR A 128 5.12 1.83 -24.04
CA THR A 128 5.32 1.38 -25.43
C THR A 128 6.80 1.28 -25.78
N GLU A 129 7.63 2.06 -25.13
CA GLU A 129 9.09 2.12 -25.35
C GLU A 129 9.82 2.04 -24.02
N ALA A 130 10.96 1.36 -24.01
CA ALA A 130 11.85 1.33 -22.85
C ALA A 130 12.57 2.65 -22.68
N ASP A 131 12.77 3.08 -21.44
CA ASP A 131 13.61 4.20 -21.02
C ASP A 131 14.69 3.70 -20.05
N PRO A 132 15.84 3.23 -20.56
CA PRO A 132 16.91 2.67 -19.74
C PRO A 132 17.46 3.66 -18.70
N LEU A 133 17.49 4.96 -19.03
CA LEU A 133 17.97 5.96 -18.08
C LEU A 133 17.03 6.08 -16.88
N ARG A 134 15.73 6.09 -17.13
CA ARG A 134 14.72 6.10 -16.07
C ARG A 134 14.75 4.80 -15.27
N ALA A 135 14.92 3.66 -15.93
CA ALA A 135 15.06 2.38 -15.26
C ALA A 135 16.23 2.39 -14.26
N GLU A 136 17.42 2.86 -14.68
CA GLU A 136 18.59 2.90 -13.81
C GLU A 136 18.41 3.85 -12.61
N LEU A 137 17.60 4.90 -12.70
CA LEU A 137 17.23 5.73 -11.54
C LEU A 137 16.49 4.90 -10.47
N TYR A 138 15.57 4.03 -10.87
CA TYR A 138 14.86 3.17 -9.91
C TYR A 138 15.77 2.08 -9.35
N ARG A 139 16.70 1.54 -10.16
CA ARG A 139 17.70 0.60 -9.67
C ARG A 139 18.61 1.23 -8.62
N ALA A 140 19.09 2.45 -8.86
CA ALA A 140 19.86 3.20 -7.88
C ALA A 140 19.06 3.47 -6.61
N ARG A 141 17.79 3.90 -6.76
CA ARG A 141 16.88 4.13 -5.64
C ARG A 141 16.62 2.86 -4.82
N TYR A 142 16.57 1.69 -5.46
CA TYR A 142 16.47 0.41 -4.76
C TYR A 142 17.72 0.13 -3.91
N ALA A 143 18.91 0.37 -4.46
CA ALA A 143 20.17 0.14 -3.76
C ALA A 143 20.32 0.98 -2.47
N ASP A 144 19.63 2.13 -2.40
CA ASP A 144 19.62 2.98 -1.21
C ASP A 144 18.70 2.49 -0.10
N LEU A 145 17.85 1.50 -0.36
CA LEU A 145 16.95 0.94 0.65
C LEU A 145 17.72 0.16 1.72
N ASP A 146 17.23 0.21 2.95
CA ASP A 146 17.79 -0.58 4.04
C ASP A 146 17.66 -2.09 3.80
N VAL A 147 16.58 -2.53 3.14
CA VAL A 147 16.38 -3.92 2.73
C VAL A 147 17.44 -4.38 1.73
N ALA A 148 17.85 -3.52 0.78
CA ALA A 148 18.90 -3.82 -0.16
C ALA A 148 20.27 -3.95 0.54
N LYS A 149 20.55 -3.09 1.51
CA LYS A 149 21.76 -3.12 2.33
C LYS A 149 21.82 -4.35 3.23
N SER A 150 20.67 -4.86 3.69
CA SER A 150 20.58 -6.10 4.47
C SER A 150 20.74 -7.36 3.60
N GLY A 151 20.67 -7.21 2.27
CA GLY A 151 20.74 -8.31 1.30
C GLY A 151 19.43 -9.08 1.11
N TYR A 152 18.32 -8.66 1.75
CA TYR A 152 17.03 -9.33 1.58
C TYR A 152 15.82 -8.35 1.72
N PRO A 153 14.89 -8.34 0.72
CA PRO A 153 15.06 -8.97 -0.59
C PRO A 153 16.16 -8.29 -1.42
N SER A 154 16.96 -9.07 -2.13
CA SER A 154 17.84 -8.50 -3.15
C SER A 154 17.02 -7.92 -4.30
N PHE A 155 17.62 -7.07 -5.12
CA PHE A 155 16.93 -6.50 -6.28
C PHE A 155 16.37 -7.59 -7.21
N GLU A 156 17.14 -8.63 -7.48
CA GLU A 156 16.75 -9.75 -8.33
C GLU A 156 15.56 -10.53 -7.72
N LYS A 157 15.53 -10.69 -6.41
CA LYS A 157 14.38 -11.31 -5.72
C LYS A 157 13.14 -10.43 -5.79
N ALA A 158 13.29 -9.12 -5.64
CA ALA A 158 12.17 -8.20 -5.79
C ALA A 158 11.63 -8.22 -7.23
N GLN A 159 12.50 -8.28 -8.24
CA GLN A 159 12.12 -8.46 -9.64
C GLN A 159 11.36 -9.77 -9.87
N ALA A 160 11.85 -10.88 -9.32
CA ALA A 160 11.17 -12.17 -9.45
C ALA A 160 9.76 -12.16 -8.85
N VAL A 161 9.58 -11.52 -7.69
CA VAL A 161 8.24 -11.35 -7.08
C VAL A 161 7.33 -10.51 -7.98
N VAL A 162 7.83 -9.38 -8.46
CA VAL A 162 7.09 -8.48 -9.34
C VAL A 162 6.65 -9.21 -10.61
N ASN A 163 7.55 -9.92 -11.28
CA ASN A 163 7.25 -10.70 -12.48
C ASN A 163 6.13 -11.72 -12.20
N THR A 164 6.20 -12.43 -11.08
CA THR A 164 5.15 -13.39 -10.70
C THR A 164 3.78 -12.73 -10.54
N LEU A 165 3.74 -11.48 -10.04
CA LEU A 165 2.48 -10.77 -9.80
C LEU A 165 1.85 -10.21 -11.08
N VAL A 166 2.67 -9.75 -12.03
CA VAL A 166 2.17 -9.04 -13.22
C VAL A 166 2.16 -9.90 -14.50
N ASP A 167 3.02 -10.92 -14.62
CA ASP A 167 3.04 -11.77 -15.80
C ASP A 167 1.85 -12.74 -15.87
N ARG A 168 1.19 -13.01 -14.72
CA ARG A 168 -0.05 -13.81 -14.68
C ARG A 168 -1.23 -13.14 -15.35
N SER A 169 -1.22 -11.83 -15.42
CA SER A 169 -2.28 -11.01 -16.01
C SER A 169 -2.16 -10.90 -17.53
N ASN A 170 -1.04 -11.35 -18.11
CA ASN A 170 -0.85 -11.37 -19.55
C ASN A 170 -0.83 -12.81 -20.09
N PRO A 171 -2.01 -13.43 -20.37
CA PRO A 171 -2.08 -14.78 -20.92
C PRO A 171 -1.37 -14.91 -22.30
N ALA A 172 -1.09 -13.79 -22.98
CA ALA A 172 -0.32 -13.77 -24.21
C ALA A 172 1.19 -14.02 -23.99
N GLY A 173 1.73 -13.70 -22.80
CA GLY A 173 3.14 -13.95 -22.45
C GLY A 173 3.43 -15.39 -22.02
N ALA A 174 2.44 -16.11 -21.51
CA ALA A 174 2.61 -17.47 -21.01
C ALA A 174 2.80 -18.53 -22.15
N GLN A 175 2.57 -18.18 -23.40
CA GLN A 175 2.66 -19.12 -24.53
C GLN A 175 4.02 -19.14 -25.24
N VAL A 176 5.00 -18.33 -24.86
CA VAL A 176 6.30 -18.23 -25.55
C VAL A 176 7.39 -19.11 -24.92
N SER A 177 7.17 -19.69 -23.74
CA SER A 177 8.19 -20.50 -23.03
C SER A 177 8.08 -22.02 -23.25
N GLY A 178 7.38 -22.49 -24.26
CA GLY A 178 7.16 -23.89 -24.53
C GLY A 178 7.49 -24.27 -25.99
N ARG A 179 8.76 -24.17 -26.42
CA ARG A 179 9.33 -24.91 -27.54
C ARG A 179 10.83 -25.11 -27.42
#